data_35ab3303f1a0def1dccc7a4d972d1bcf
#
_entry.id   35ab3303f1a0def1dccc7a4d972d1bcf
#
_cell.length_a   1.000
_cell.length_b   1.000
_cell.length_c   1.000
_cell.angle_alpha   90.00
_cell.angle_beta   90.00
_cell.angle_gamma   90.00
#
_symmetry.space_group_name_H-M   'P 1'
#
loop_
_entity.id
_entity.type
_entity.pdbx_description
1 polymer ?
#
loop_
_entity_poly.entity_id
_entity_poly.type
_entity_poly.pdbx_seq_one_letter_code
_entity_poly.pdbx_strand_id
1 'polypeptide(L)'
;MTSVAAKHARGKKLKDVIFVTAGQAAEDTKLNGRENVVNGTLGAIYDEEGNLVFLKTVKEEYLNLSDTEHIGYAPIAGIPQYLECAEKECFGDSRPDGFIRSIATTGGTGGIHHLVHNYTEPGDEVLTADWYWGAYRIICSDNGRTLVTYSLFDEHNNFNHDAFQHRVKELAAKQTNVVILFNTPGNNPTGYSVEDKDWDSILSFLKELVAIGRNNVIIGIDVAYLDYSGEKEEVRAFFKKMGHLPKEILVCVCYSLSKGFTMYGQRVGAMIGI
;
A
#
# COMPACT_ATOMS: atom_id res chain seq x y z
N MET A 1 -34.06 -13.93 -12.21
CA MET A 1 -33.75 -14.37 -10.84
C MET A 1 -33.48 -13.16 -9.97
N THR A 2 -34.19 -13.00 -8.88
CA THR A 2 -33.90 -11.95 -7.89
C THR A 2 -32.60 -12.31 -7.18
N SER A 3 -31.59 -11.44 -7.25
CA SER A 3 -30.31 -11.65 -6.56
C SER A 3 -30.52 -11.63 -5.04
N VAL A 4 -29.99 -12.64 -4.34
CA VAL A 4 -29.97 -12.69 -2.87
C VAL A 4 -28.86 -11.81 -2.28
N ALA A 5 -27.96 -11.28 -3.11
CA ALA A 5 -26.91 -10.38 -2.67
C ALA A 5 -27.51 -9.07 -2.09
N ALA A 6 -26.85 -8.50 -1.09
CA ALA A 6 -27.22 -7.20 -0.54
C ALA A 6 -27.18 -6.11 -1.63
N LYS A 7 -27.98 -5.06 -1.49
CA LYS A 7 -28.15 -4.02 -2.51
C LYS A 7 -26.80 -3.44 -3.01
N HIS A 8 -25.86 -3.16 -2.09
CA HIS A 8 -24.54 -2.61 -2.40
C HIS A 8 -23.61 -3.58 -3.14
N ALA A 9 -23.88 -4.89 -3.10
CA ALA A 9 -23.07 -5.93 -3.74
C ALA A 9 -23.66 -6.40 -5.08
N ARG A 10 -24.87 -5.95 -5.43
CA ARG A 10 -25.53 -6.37 -6.68
C ARG A 10 -24.88 -5.75 -7.90
N GLY A 11 -24.68 -6.56 -8.93
CA GLY A 11 -24.16 -6.10 -10.22
C GLY A 11 -22.66 -5.79 -10.24
N LYS A 12 -21.96 -5.92 -9.12
CA LYS A 12 -20.50 -5.81 -9.10
C LYS A 12 -19.89 -6.97 -9.88
N LYS A 13 -19.13 -6.64 -10.92
CA LYS A 13 -18.31 -7.60 -11.67
C LYS A 13 -16.87 -7.20 -11.46
N LEU A 14 -16.12 -8.03 -10.76
CA LEU A 14 -14.68 -7.88 -10.69
C LEU A 14 -14.13 -8.17 -12.10
N LYS A 15 -13.58 -7.16 -12.76
CA LYS A 15 -12.69 -7.34 -13.90
C LYS A 15 -11.28 -7.28 -13.39
N ASP A 16 -10.70 -8.43 -13.13
CA ASP A 16 -9.28 -8.52 -12.81
C ASP A 16 -8.49 -8.41 -14.12
N VAL A 17 -8.22 -7.16 -14.52
CA VAL A 17 -7.53 -6.85 -15.78
C VAL A 17 -6.13 -7.46 -15.78
N ILE A 18 -5.48 -7.53 -14.61
CA ILE A 18 -4.11 -8.08 -14.49
C ILE A 18 -4.09 -9.56 -14.85
N PHE A 19 -4.98 -10.37 -14.25
CA PHE A 19 -5.04 -11.79 -14.55
C PHE A 19 -5.59 -12.10 -15.95
N VAL A 20 -6.48 -11.27 -16.48
CA VAL A 20 -6.92 -11.39 -17.87
C VAL A 20 -5.74 -11.14 -18.82
N THR A 21 -4.99 -10.06 -18.61
CA THR A 21 -3.81 -9.74 -19.42
C THR A 21 -2.70 -10.79 -19.26
N ALA A 22 -2.49 -11.32 -18.05
CA ALA A 22 -1.54 -12.40 -17.80
C ALA A 22 -1.93 -13.69 -18.57
N GLY A 23 -3.23 -14.00 -18.62
CA GLY A 23 -3.74 -15.11 -19.44
C GLY A 23 -3.47 -14.90 -20.94
N GLN A 24 -3.71 -13.70 -21.45
CA GLN A 24 -3.42 -13.35 -22.84
C GLN A 24 -1.91 -13.46 -23.15
N ALA A 25 -1.05 -12.93 -22.27
CA ALA A 25 0.41 -13.05 -22.43
C ALA A 25 0.88 -14.52 -22.40
N ALA A 26 0.26 -15.36 -21.56
CA ALA A 26 0.57 -16.78 -21.52
C ALA A 26 0.14 -17.52 -22.80
N GLU A 27 -1.00 -17.15 -23.41
CA GLU A 27 -1.43 -17.67 -24.70
C GLU A 27 -0.50 -17.20 -25.82
N ASP A 28 -0.12 -15.94 -25.84
CA ASP A 28 0.80 -15.37 -26.82
C ASP A 28 2.18 -16.06 -26.76
N THR A 29 2.68 -16.31 -25.55
CA THR A 29 3.92 -17.09 -25.34
C THR A 29 3.84 -18.50 -25.93
N LYS A 30 2.68 -19.17 -25.83
CA LYS A 30 2.50 -20.51 -26.42
C LYS A 30 2.47 -20.49 -27.94
N LEU A 31 1.94 -19.42 -28.53
CA LEU A 31 1.80 -19.28 -29.97
C LEU A 31 3.09 -18.82 -30.64
N ASN A 32 3.81 -17.90 -30.05
CA ASN A 32 4.93 -17.19 -30.67
C ASN A 32 6.30 -17.56 -30.09
N GLY A 33 6.35 -18.39 -29.04
CA GLY A 33 7.59 -18.75 -28.35
C GLY A 33 7.98 -17.71 -27.30
N ARG A 34 8.62 -18.21 -26.25
CA ARG A 34 9.02 -17.38 -25.09
C ARG A 34 10.07 -16.32 -25.44
N GLU A 35 10.93 -16.63 -26.36
CA GLU A 35 12.00 -15.73 -26.86
C GLU A 35 11.44 -14.49 -27.55
N ASN A 36 10.19 -14.52 -27.98
CA ASN A 36 9.52 -13.42 -28.68
C ASN A 36 8.48 -12.68 -27.81
N VAL A 37 8.23 -13.13 -26.57
CA VAL A 37 7.19 -12.57 -25.71
C VAL A 37 7.75 -12.21 -24.33
N VAL A 38 7.67 -10.94 -23.97
CA VAL A 38 8.02 -10.46 -22.63
C VAL A 38 6.73 -10.31 -21.80
N ASN A 39 6.57 -11.15 -20.79
CA ASN A 39 5.42 -11.10 -19.88
C ASN A 39 5.76 -10.32 -18.61
N GLY A 40 5.43 -9.02 -18.59
CA GLY A 40 5.58 -8.13 -17.42
C GLY A 40 4.27 -7.87 -16.67
N THR A 41 3.26 -8.74 -16.78
CA THR A 41 1.91 -8.48 -16.25
C THR A 41 1.78 -8.64 -14.75
N LEU A 42 2.52 -9.57 -14.14
CA LEU A 42 2.50 -9.83 -12.70
C LEU A 42 3.74 -9.24 -12.04
N GLY A 43 3.53 -8.56 -10.91
CA GLY A 43 4.62 -8.01 -10.11
C GLY A 43 5.37 -9.10 -9.32
N ALA A 44 5.99 -10.03 -10.02
CA ALA A 44 6.81 -11.12 -9.49
C ALA A 44 8.11 -11.22 -10.30
N ILE A 45 9.16 -11.74 -9.69
CA ILE A 45 10.46 -11.91 -10.33
C ILE A 45 10.53 -13.33 -10.91
N TYR A 46 10.93 -13.43 -12.16
CA TYR A 46 11.18 -14.69 -12.86
C TYR A 46 12.62 -14.75 -13.33
N ASP A 47 13.19 -15.97 -13.29
CA ASP A 47 14.51 -16.22 -13.89
C ASP A 47 14.43 -16.32 -15.43
N GLU A 48 15.58 -16.50 -16.07
CA GLU A 48 15.66 -16.60 -17.53
C GLU A 48 14.92 -17.84 -18.08
N GLU A 49 14.78 -18.89 -17.28
CA GLU A 49 14.01 -20.10 -17.58
C GLU A 49 12.50 -19.94 -17.33
N GLY A 50 12.06 -18.81 -16.68
CA GLY A 50 10.67 -18.51 -16.37
C GLY A 50 10.15 -19.14 -15.09
N ASN A 51 11.05 -19.59 -14.24
CA ASN A 51 10.66 -20.04 -12.93
C ASN A 51 10.50 -18.84 -11.99
N LEU A 52 9.52 -18.92 -11.10
CA LEU A 52 9.33 -17.89 -10.08
C LEU A 52 10.55 -17.85 -9.14
N VAL A 53 11.19 -16.70 -9.05
CA VAL A 53 12.30 -16.48 -8.11
C VAL A 53 11.77 -16.35 -6.69
N PHE A 54 12.43 -16.98 -5.75
CA PHE A 54 12.14 -16.87 -4.33
C PHE A 54 13.45 -16.84 -3.52
N LEU A 55 13.42 -16.21 -2.36
CA LEU A 55 14.53 -16.22 -1.41
C LEU A 55 14.65 -17.59 -0.76
N LYS A 56 15.78 -18.29 -1.00
CA LYS A 56 16.02 -19.66 -0.48
C LYS A 56 15.94 -19.71 1.04
N THR A 57 16.53 -18.74 1.72
CA THR A 57 16.52 -18.62 3.17
C THR A 57 15.09 -18.50 3.73
N VAL A 58 14.25 -17.67 3.10
CA VAL A 58 12.83 -17.53 3.49
C VAL A 58 12.07 -18.84 3.33
N LYS A 59 12.33 -19.57 2.24
CA LYS A 59 11.71 -20.87 2.00
C LYS A 59 12.17 -21.91 3.03
N GLU A 60 13.46 -21.94 3.32
CA GLU A 60 14.06 -22.86 4.29
C GLU A 60 13.46 -22.63 5.69
N GLU A 61 13.41 -21.39 6.15
CA GLU A 61 12.77 -21.05 7.44
C GLU A 61 11.29 -21.42 7.48
N TYR A 62 10.55 -21.13 6.39
CA TYR A 62 9.14 -21.50 6.31
C TYR A 62 8.92 -23.01 6.41
N LEU A 63 9.79 -23.83 5.80
CA LEU A 63 9.70 -25.27 5.83
C LEU A 63 10.19 -25.87 7.17
N ASN A 64 11.01 -25.16 7.93
CA ASN A 64 11.53 -25.57 9.22
C ASN A 64 10.61 -25.23 10.41
N LEU A 65 9.51 -24.49 10.17
CA LEU A 65 8.53 -24.23 11.21
C LEU A 65 7.96 -25.55 11.74
N SER A 66 7.80 -25.62 13.05
CA SER A 66 7.14 -26.78 13.71
C SER A 66 5.64 -26.84 13.36
N ASP A 67 5.04 -28.03 13.52
CA ASP A 67 3.59 -28.18 13.33
C ASP A 67 2.79 -27.20 14.18
N THR A 68 3.24 -26.91 15.41
CA THR A 68 2.57 -25.95 16.28
C THR A 68 2.64 -24.51 15.73
N GLU A 69 3.73 -24.12 15.12
CA GLU A 69 3.88 -22.81 14.49
C GLU A 69 3.06 -22.69 13.20
N HIS A 70 2.93 -23.80 12.46
CA HIS A 70 2.11 -23.83 11.25
C HIS A 70 0.61 -23.78 11.53
N ILE A 71 0.13 -24.49 12.57
CA ILE A 71 -1.31 -24.73 12.78
C ILE A 71 -1.87 -24.09 14.06
N GLY A 72 -1.00 -23.58 14.94
CA GLY A 72 -1.41 -22.94 16.19
C GLY A 72 -2.16 -21.63 15.98
N TYR A 73 -3.04 -21.29 16.93
CA TYR A 73 -3.72 -20.00 16.89
C TYR A 73 -2.74 -18.85 17.12
N ALA A 74 -2.78 -17.86 16.24
CA ALA A 74 -2.17 -16.56 16.48
C ALA A 74 -3.10 -15.66 17.30
N PRO A 75 -2.57 -14.73 18.12
CA PRO A 75 -3.37 -13.64 18.69
C PRO A 75 -4.08 -12.82 17.60
N ILE A 76 -5.21 -12.19 17.92
CA ILE A 76 -6.02 -11.41 16.96
C ILE A 76 -5.19 -10.31 16.29
N ALA A 77 -4.32 -9.63 17.05
CA ALA A 77 -3.46 -8.59 16.49
C ALA A 77 -2.27 -9.14 15.68
N GLY A 78 -1.99 -10.42 15.78
CA GLY A 78 -0.81 -11.08 15.22
C GLY A 78 0.16 -11.57 16.28
N ILE A 79 1.15 -12.35 15.87
CA ILE A 79 2.21 -12.86 16.73
C ILE A 79 3.13 -11.70 17.13
N PRO A 80 3.38 -11.43 18.44
CA PRO A 80 4.18 -10.29 18.88
C PRO A 80 5.56 -10.21 18.23
N GLN A 81 6.28 -11.32 18.14
CA GLN A 81 7.60 -11.38 17.51
C GLN A 81 7.55 -11.01 16.03
N TYR A 82 6.49 -11.44 15.31
CA TYR A 82 6.30 -11.05 13.92
C TYR A 82 6.08 -9.53 13.79
N LEU A 83 5.26 -8.94 14.65
CA LEU A 83 4.97 -7.50 14.61
C LEU A 83 6.22 -6.67 14.92
N GLU A 84 7.01 -7.08 15.90
CA GLU A 84 8.30 -6.45 16.22
C GLU A 84 9.28 -6.53 15.04
N CYS A 85 9.41 -7.70 14.41
CA CYS A 85 10.24 -7.87 13.22
C CYS A 85 9.74 -7.03 12.03
N ALA A 86 8.43 -6.97 11.83
CA ALA A 86 7.83 -6.16 10.76
C ALA A 86 8.09 -4.66 10.95
N GLU A 87 7.97 -4.15 12.18
CA GLU A 87 8.33 -2.76 12.52
C GLU A 87 9.82 -2.51 12.27
N LYS A 88 10.69 -3.39 12.78
CA LYS A 88 12.14 -3.27 12.62
C LYS A 88 12.57 -3.29 11.16
N GLU A 89 12.03 -4.22 10.38
CA GLU A 89 12.39 -4.32 8.96
C GLU A 89 11.80 -3.17 8.13
N CYS A 90 10.59 -2.73 8.46
CA CYS A 90 9.97 -1.59 7.80
C CYS A 90 10.75 -0.30 8.00
N PHE A 91 11.17 -0.02 9.23
CA PHE A 91 11.78 1.26 9.57
C PHE A 91 13.32 1.28 9.50
N GLY A 92 13.99 0.13 9.66
CA GLY A 92 15.45 0.10 9.81
C GLY A 92 15.92 1.03 10.92
N ASP A 93 16.96 1.82 10.66
CA ASP A 93 17.49 2.84 11.58
C ASP A 93 16.67 4.16 11.58
N SER A 94 15.58 4.17 10.82
CA SER A 94 14.72 5.36 10.65
C SER A 94 13.39 5.25 11.37
N ARG A 95 13.32 4.42 12.43
CA ARG A 95 12.13 4.30 13.25
C ARG A 95 11.69 5.68 13.77
N PRO A 96 10.44 6.11 13.50
CA PRO A 96 9.95 7.39 13.99
C PRO A 96 9.82 7.39 15.51
N ASP A 97 10.03 8.56 16.11
CA ASP A 97 9.77 8.77 17.53
C ASP A 97 8.26 8.83 17.77
N GLY A 98 7.81 8.25 18.88
CA GLY A 98 6.40 8.32 19.28
C GLY A 98 5.81 6.97 19.62
N PHE A 99 4.48 6.96 19.69
CA PHE A 99 3.70 5.77 19.98
C PHE A 99 3.45 5.00 18.68
N ILE A 100 3.96 3.76 18.62
CA ILE A 100 3.78 2.89 17.44
C ILE A 100 3.01 1.64 17.87
N ARG A 101 2.05 1.26 17.05
CA ARG A 101 1.33 -0.01 17.18
C ARG A 101 1.12 -0.64 15.81
N SER A 102 1.28 -1.95 15.77
CA SER A 102 1.12 -2.75 14.57
C SER A 102 0.10 -3.87 14.76
N ILE A 103 -0.52 -4.25 13.66
CA ILE A 103 -1.40 -5.42 13.55
C ILE A 103 -1.03 -6.21 12.30
N ALA A 104 -1.11 -7.53 12.38
CA ALA A 104 -0.93 -8.40 11.23
C ALA A 104 -2.12 -8.25 10.25
N THR A 105 -1.82 -8.28 8.97
CA THR A 105 -2.82 -8.13 7.90
C THR A 105 -2.61 -9.17 6.79
N THR A 106 -3.64 -9.37 5.97
CA THR A 106 -3.54 -10.22 4.78
C THR A 106 -2.79 -9.51 3.65
N GLY A 107 -1.46 -9.39 3.83
CA GLY A 107 -0.57 -8.60 2.99
C GLY A 107 -0.83 -7.09 3.12
N GLY A 108 -0.12 -6.28 2.34
CA GLY A 108 -0.36 -4.83 2.26
C GLY A 108 -1.79 -4.48 1.84
N THR A 109 -2.38 -5.29 0.98
CA THR A 109 -3.80 -5.15 0.55
C THR A 109 -4.76 -5.13 1.75
N GLY A 110 -4.56 -6.04 2.72
CA GLY A 110 -5.35 -6.07 3.95
C GLY A 110 -5.16 -4.81 4.79
N GLY A 111 -3.93 -4.30 4.89
CA GLY A 111 -3.63 -3.03 5.56
C GLY A 111 -4.39 -1.86 4.93
N ILE A 112 -4.35 -1.74 3.61
CA ILE A 112 -5.08 -0.70 2.87
C ILE A 112 -6.60 -0.83 3.05
N HIS A 113 -7.12 -2.07 3.01
CA HIS A 113 -8.53 -2.32 3.28
C HIS A 113 -8.94 -1.83 4.68
N HIS A 114 -8.16 -2.17 5.71
CA HIS A 114 -8.42 -1.73 7.07
C HIS A 114 -8.32 -0.21 7.21
N LEU A 115 -7.36 0.41 6.55
CA LEU A 115 -7.23 1.87 6.54
C LEU A 115 -8.48 2.52 5.94
N VAL A 116 -8.92 2.09 4.76
CA VAL A 116 -10.12 2.63 4.12
C VAL A 116 -11.36 2.37 4.97
N HIS A 117 -11.50 1.15 5.51
CA HIS A 117 -12.69 0.76 6.28
C HIS A 117 -12.83 1.54 7.60
N ASN A 118 -11.72 1.69 8.35
CA ASN A 118 -11.78 2.21 9.72
C ASN A 118 -11.72 3.74 9.80
N TYR A 119 -11.18 4.42 8.78
CA TYR A 119 -10.94 5.86 8.86
C TYR A 119 -11.78 6.69 7.88
N THR A 120 -12.74 6.06 7.20
CA THR A 120 -13.72 6.76 6.35
C THR A 120 -15.14 6.25 6.61
N GLU A 121 -16.13 7.10 6.34
CA GLU A 121 -17.53 6.72 6.36
C GLU A 121 -18.00 6.25 4.96
N PRO A 122 -19.07 5.43 4.85
CA PRO A 122 -19.68 5.12 3.57
C PRO A 122 -20.09 6.37 2.82
N GLY A 123 -19.61 6.52 1.59
CA GLY A 123 -19.80 7.69 0.76
C GLY A 123 -18.63 8.66 0.74
N ASP A 124 -17.68 8.55 1.66
CA ASP A 124 -16.47 9.37 1.65
C ASP A 124 -15.57 9.10 0.44
N GLU A 125 -14.73 10.06 0.14
CA GLU A 125 -13.70 10.00 -0.88
C GLU A 125 -12.34 9.66 -0.23
N VAL A 126 -11.55 8.81 -0.90
CA VAL A 126 -10.16 8.49 -0.55
C VAL A 126 -9.26 9.04 -1.65
N LEU A 127 -8.24 9.80 -1.27
CA LEU A 127 -7.34 10.47 -2.21
C LEU A 127 -6.09 9.63 -2.50
N THR A 128 -5.68 9.58 -3.76
CA THR A 128 -4.37 9.07 -4.19
C THR A 128 -3.90 9.82 -5.44
N ALA A 129 -2.67 9.56 -5.90
CA ALA A 129 -2.19 10.08 -7.18
C ALA A 129 -2.96 9.46 -8.35
N ASP A 130 -2.95 10.09 -9.52
CA ASP A 130 -3.57 9.56 -10.74
C ASP A 130 -2.82 8.34 -11.33
N TRP A 131 -1.53 8.19 -10.99
CA TRP A 131 -0.73 7.00 -11.23
C TRP A 131 -0.76 6.11 -9.97
N TYR A 132 -1.69 5.15 -9.92
CA TYR A 132 -1.90 4.31 -8.74
C TYR A 132 -2.12 2.84 -9.09
N TRP A 133 -1.90 1.97 -8.12
CA TRP A 133 -2.22 0.56 -8.23
C TRP A 133 -3.75 0.35 -8.31
N GLY A 134 -4.21 -0.24 -9.42
CA GLY A 134 -5.64 -0.35 -9.76
C GLY A 134 -6.53 -0.97 -8.67
N ALA A 135 -5.97 -1.79 -7.77
CA ALA A 135 -6.72 -2.38 -6.68
C ALA A 135 -7.23 -1.37 -5.64
N TYR A 136 -6.63 -0.17 -5.53
CA TYR A 136 -7.16 0.86 -4.62
C TYR A 136 -8.60 1.22 -4.95
N ARG A 137 -8.93 1.32 -6.24
CA ARG A 137 -10.30 1.60 -6.68
C ARG A 137 -11.26 0.49 -6.25
N ILE A 138 -10.84 -0.76 -6.35
CA ILE A 138 -11.65 -1.92 -5.97
C ILE A 138 -11.89 -1.91 -4.46
N ILE A 139 -10.82 -1.73 -3.67
CA ILE A 139 -10.89 -1.67 -2.20
C ILE A 139 -11.84 -0.55 -1.76
N CYS A 140 -11.71 0.66 -2.31
CA CYS A 140 -12.60 1.77 -1.98
C CYS A 140 -14.06 1.46 -2.34
N SER A 141 -14.32 0.99 -3.57
CA SER A 141 -15.68 0.71 -4.02
C SER A 141 -16.35 -0.42 -3.23
N ASP A 142 -15.60 -1.44 -2.83
CA ASP A 142 -16.14 -2.56 -2.04
C ASP A 142 -16.50 -2.14 -0.62
N ASN A 143 -15.81 -1.14 -0.10
CA ASN A 143 -16.15 -0.50 1.17
C ASN A 143 -17.20 0.61 1.03
N GLY A 144 -17.76 0.86 -0.15
CA GLY A 144 -18.74 1.92 -0.39
C GLY A 144 -18.13 3.33 -0.37
N ARG A 145 -16.85 3.46 -0.68
CA ARG A 145 -16.08 4.71 -0.79
C ARG A 145 -15.72 4.98 -2.25
N THR A 146 -15.36 6.22 -2.55
CA THR A 146 -14.93 6.62 -3.89
C THR A 146 -13.44 6.94 -3.89
N LEU A 147 -12.67 6.33 -4.78
CA LEU A 147 -11.29 6.73 -5.00
C LEU A 147 -11.25 7.94 -5.91
N VAL A 148 -10.60 9.01 -5.45
CA VAL A 148 -10.38 10.25 -6.22
C VAL A 148 -8.89 10.53 -6.35
N THR A 149 -8.50 11.30 -7.36
CA THR A 149 -7.10 11.48 -7.69
C THR A 149 -6.69 12.93 -7.80
N TYR A 150 -5.38 13.18 -7.62
CA TYR A 150 -4.68 14.39 -8.03
C TYR A 150 -3.61 14.02 -9.06
N SER A 151 -3.19 14.95 -9.89
CA SER A 151 -2.09 14.74 -10.84
C SER A 151 -0.78 14.61 -10.07
N LEU A 152 -0.11 13.44 -10.17
CA LEU A 152 1.13 13.17 -9.45
C LEU A 152 2.24 14.12 -9.84
N PHE A 153 2.36 14.40 -11.14
CA PHE A 153 3.44 15.20 -11.72
C PHE A 153 2.96 16.53 -12.22
N ASP A 154 3.79 17.55 -12.03
CA ASP A 154 3.69 18.84 -12.71
C ASP A 154 4.24 18.78 -14.15
N GLU A 155 4.28 19.90 -14.85
CA GLU A 155 4.80 20.02 -16.23
C GLU A 155 6.31 19.73 -16.34
N HIS A 156 7.03 19.71 -15.20
CA HIS A 156 8.48 19.43 -15.11
C HIS A 156 8.77 18.03 -14.55
N ASN A 157 7.76 17.17 -14.40
CA ASN A 157 7.84 15.84 -13.79
C ASN A 157 8.27 15.85 -12.32
N ASN A 158 8.07 16.94 -11.57
CA ASN A 158 8.20 16.97 -10.13
C ASN A 158 6.86 16.61 -9.46
N PHE A 159 6.88 16.37 -8.14
CA PHE A 159 5.66 16.21 -7.36
C PHE A 159 4.76 17.45 -7.48
N ASN A 160 3.51 17.24 -7.85
CA ASN A 160 2.56 18.33 -8.10
C ASN A 160 1.90 18.80 -6.79
N HIS A 161 2.60 19.66 -6.06
CA HIS A 161 2.12 20.22 -4.81
C HIS A 161 0.80 20.98 -4.96
N ASP A 162 0.61 21.74 -6.03
CA ASP A 162 -0.59 22.54 -6.25
C ASP A 162 -1.82 21.65 -6.45
N ALA A 163 -1.72 20.62 -7.30
CA ALA A 163 -2.80 19.68 -7.52
C ALA A 163 -3.12 18.87 -6.24
N PHE A 164 -2.09 18.43 -5.51
CA PHE A 164 -2.23 17.75 -4.24
C PHE A 164 -2.97 18.61 -3.22
N GLN A 165 -2.48 19.83 -2.95
CA GLN A 165 -3.07 20.73 -1.94
C GLN A 165 -4.50 21.13 -2.30
N HIS A 166 -4.75 21.41 -3.59
CA HIS A 166 -6.08 21.74 -4.08
C HIS A 166 -7.06 20.60 -3.76
N ARG A 167 -6.68 19.37 -4.10
CA ARG A 167 -7.54 18.20 -3.92
C ARG A 167 -7.77 17.86 -2.45
N VAL A 168 -6.75 17.98 -1.61
CA VAL A 168 -6.88 17.80 -0.15
C VAL A 168 -7.85 18.83 0.43
N LYS A 169 -7.77 20.11 0.04
CA LYS A 169 -8.70 21.16 0.49
C LYS A 169 -10.14 20.88 0.07
N GLU A 170 -10.37 20.36 -1.14
CA GLU A 170 -11.71 19.96 -1.59
C GLU A 170 -12.29 18.83 -0.73
N LEU A 171 -11.48 17.82 -0.37
CA LEU A 171 -11.92 16.74 0.50
C LEU A 171 -12.21 17.26 1.92
N ALA A 172 -11.31 18.07 2.47
CA ALA A 172 -11.45 18.66 3.80
C ALA A 172 -12.72 19.52 3.95
N ALA A 173 -13.21 20.09 2.86
CA ALA A 173 -14.47 20.83 2.86
C ALA A 173 -15.71 19.93 2.90
N LYS A 174 -15.59 18.64 2.52
CA LYS A 174 -16.72 17.70 2.38
C LYS A 174 -16.81 16.70 3.53
N GLN A 175 -15.69 16.31 4.12
CA GLN A 175 -15.60 15.21 5.08
C GLN A 175 -14.66 15.53 6.24
N THR A 176 -14.90 14.91 7.39
CA THR A 176 -14.10 15.14 8.60
C THR A 176 -12.72 14.50 8.50
N ASN A 177 -12.66 13.26 8.05
CA ASN A 177 -11.42 12.52 7.91
C ASN A 177 -10.94 12.58 6.46
N VAL A 178 -9.76 13.11 6.24
CA VAL A 178 -9.11 13.15 4.91
C VAL A 178 -8.11 12.00 4.85
N VAL A 179 -8.46 10.94 4.13
CA VAL A 179 -7.59 9.78 3.91
C VAL A 179 -6.84 9.94 2.60
N ILE A 180 -5.52 9.87 2.69
CA ILE A 180 -4.60 10.02 1.56
C ILE A 180 -3.74 8.77 1.45
N LEU A 181 -3.75 8.10 0.30
CA LEU A 181 -2.90 6.94 0.02
C LEU A 181 -1.71 7.36 -0.83
N PHE A 182 -0.52 7.20 -0.28
CA PHE A 182 0.75 7.29 -1.01
C PHE A 182 1.29 5.89 -1.25
N ASN A 183 1.59 5.56 -2.49
CA ASN A 183 2.39 4.38 -2.82
C ASN A 183 3.84 4.86 -3.04
N THR A 184 4.64 4.75 -2.00
CA THR A 184 6.01 5.26 -1.95
C THR A 184 6.79 4.60 -0.80
N PRO A 185 8.09 4.33 -0.97
CA PRO A 185 8.89 4.53 -2.17
C PRO A 185 8.56 3.51 -3.27
N GLY A 186 8.93 3.83 -4.50
CA GLY A 186 8.74 2.93 -5.64
C GLY A 186 7.28 2.79 -6.08
N ASN A 187 6.61 3.90 -6.37
CA ASN A 187 5.22 3.91 -6.83
C ASN A 187 4.96 2.89 -7.95
N ASN A 188 3.90 2.12 -7.84
CA ASN A 188 3.39 1.29 -8.93
C ASN A 188 2.29 2.05 -9.68
N PRO A 189 2.50 2.47 -10.97
CA PRO A 189 3.46 1.87 -11.92
C PRO A 189 4.71 2.71 -12.24
N THR A 190 4.90 3.88 -11.67
CA THR A 190 5.90 4.86 -12.16
C THR A 190 7.32 4.64 -11.65
N GLY A 191 7.50 3.89 -10.55
CA GLY A 191 8.77 3.81 -9.83
C GLY A 191 9.12 5.06 -9.03
N TYR A 192 8.27 6.09 -9.05
CA TYR A 192 8.52 7.35 -8.35
C TYR A 192 8.54 7.16 -6.84
N SER A 193 9.46 7.84 -6.18
CA SER A 193 9.50 7.96 -4.72
C SER A 193 9.35 9.42 -4.32
N VAL A 194 8.47 9.71 -3.37
CA VAL A 194 8.31 11.06 -2.83
C VAL A 194 9.62 11.49 -2.17
N GLU A 195 10.19 12.58 -2.64
CA GLU A 195 11.48 13.07 -2.17
C GLU A 195 11.37 13.68 -0.76
N ASP A 196 12.52 13.78 -0.09
CA ASP A 196 12.59 14.30 1.28
C ASP A 196 12.04 15.74 1.40
N LYS A 197 12.36 16.62 0.43
CA LYS A 197 11.84 17.98 0.34
C LYS A 197 10.33 18.04 0.13
N ASP A 198 9.78 17.06 -0.63
CA ASP A 198 8.34 16.97 -0.89
C ASP A 198 7.60 16.53 0.36
N TRP A 199 8.17 15.58 1.13
CA TRP A 199 7.62 15.22 2.43
C TRP A 199 7.57 16.41 3.39
N ASP A 200 8.61 17.26 3.44
CA ASP A 200 8.60 18.47 4.28
C ASP A 200 7.44 19.40 3.90
N SER A 201 7.26 19.63 2.59
CA SER A 201 6.18 20.48 2.08
C SER A 201 4.80 19.88 2.34
N ILE A 202 4.63 18.57 2.10
CA ILE A 202 3.38 17.83 2.36
C ILE A 202 3.01 17.93 3.83
N LEU A 203 3.93 17.59 4.73
CA LEU A 203 3.67 17.57 6.17
C LEU A 203 3.43 18.97 6.72
N SER A 204 4.14 20.00 6.23
CA SER A 204 3.88 21.40 6.61
C SER A 204 2.45 21.80 6.26
N PHE A 205 2.03 21.56 5.03
CA PHE A 205 0.68 21.85 4.57
C PHE A 205 -0.40 21.09 5.36
N LEU A 206 -0.19 19.80 5.64
CA LEU A 206 -1.15 19.01 6.41
C LEU A 206 -1.25 19.45 7.87
N LYS A 207 -0.15 19.87 8.48
CA LYS A 207 -0.13 20.48 9.83
C LYS A 207 -0.94 21.78 9.86
N GLU A 208 -0.78 22.63 8.85
CA GLU A 208 -1.56 23.88 8.73
C GLU A 208 -3.06 23.57 8.56
N LEU A 209 -3.40 22.56 7.75
CA LEU A 209 -4.79 22.15 7.54
C LEU A 209 -5.46 21.71 8.83
N VAL A 210 -4.82 20.84 9.61
CA VAL A 210 -5.43 20.34 10.86
C VAL A 210 -5.44 21.39 11.96
N ALA A 211 -4.55 22.37 11.95
CA ALA A 211 -4.54 23.47 12.89
C ALA A 211 -5.80 24.35 12.82
N ILE A 212 -6.55 24.28 11.70
CA ILE A 212 -7.86 24.92 11.57
C ILE A 212 -8.91 24.25 12.48
N GLY A 213 -8.66 23.00 12.94
CA GLY A 213 -9.44 22.31 13.96
C GLY A 213 -10.75 21.67 13.47
N ARG A 214 -10.87 21.40 12.17
CA ARG A 214 -12.09 20.81 11.57
C ARG A 214 -11.90 19.39 11.04
N ASN A 215 -10.67 19.03 10.71
CA ASN A 215 -10.37 17.79 10.00
C ASN A 215 -9.31 16.97 10.76
N ASN A 216 -9.38 15.66 10.57
CA ASN A 216 -8.28 14.75 10.80
C ASN A 216 -7.68 14.34 9.45
N VAL A 217 -6.40 14.04 9.43
CA VAL A 217 -5.71 13.52 8.24
C VAL A 217 -5.15 12.14 8.54
N ILE A 218 -5.42 11.20 7.67
CA ILE A 218 -4.86 9.85 7.74
C ILE A 218 -3.97 9.65 6.52
N ILE A 219 -2.67 9.54 6.77
CA ILE A 219 -1.65 9.31 5.75
C ILE A 219 -1.42 7.81 5.67
N GLY A 220 -1.97 7.17 4.64
CA GLY A 220 -1.68 5.77 4.31
C GLY A 220 -0.45 5.69 3.42
N ILE A 221 0.57 4.97 3.85
CA ILE A 221 1.79 4.77 3.07
C ILE A 221 1.90 3.29 2.68
N ASP A 222 1.65 3.00 1.42
CA ASP A 222 1.84 1.66 0.86
C ASP A 222 3.30 1.50 0.44
N VAL A 223 4.03 0.70 1.20
CA VAL A 223 5.47 0.48 1.05
C VAL A 223 5.80 -0.86 0.38
N ALA A 224 4.93 -1.35 -0.48
CA ALA A 224 5.09 -2.67 -1.10
C ALA A 224 6.44 -2.86 -1.83
N TYR A 225 7.04 -1.78 -2.31
CA TYR A 225 8.31 -1.81 -3.06
C TYR A 225 9.49 -1.19 -2.30
N LEU A 226 9.37 -1.01 -0.98
CA LEU A 226 10.39 -0.41 -0.13
C LEU A 226 11.79 -0.98 -0.38
N ASP A 227 11.90 -2.32 -0.45
CA ASP A 227 13.17 -3.02 -0.57
C ASP A 227 13.77 -3.02 -1.99
N TYR A 228 13.06 -2.46 -2.97
CA TYR A 228 13.49 -2.35 -4.36
C TYR A 228 13.75 -0.90 -4.80
N SER A 229 13.62 0.05 -3.89
CA SER A 229 13.61 1.48 -4.24
C SER A 229 14.96 2.18 -4.04
N GLY A 230 15.98 1.47 -3.58
CA GLY A 230 17.33 1.99 -3.36
C GLY A 230 18.01 1.39 -2.12
N GLU A 231 19.04 2.05 -1.65
CA GLU A 231 19.78 1.63 -0.48
C GLU A 231 18.91 1.65 0.78
N LYS A 232 19.01 0.59 1.58
CA LYS A 232 18.09 0.26 2.68
C LYS A 232 17.80 1.44 3.61
N GLU A 233 18.83 2.14 4.08
CA GLU A 233 18.66 3.21 5.04
C GLU A 233 18.23 4.54 4.39
N GLU A 234 18.65 4.78 3.15
CA GLU A 234 18.26 5.97 2.40
C GLU A 234 16.77 6.01 2.08
N VAL A 235 16.23 4.89 1.57
CA VAL A 235 14.80 4.80 1.20
C VAL A 235 13.86 4.84 2.40
N ARG A 236 14.38 4.60 3.60
CA ARG A 236 13.64 4.62 4.87
C ARG A 236 13.76 5.95 5.62
N ALA A 237 14.69 6.83 5.23
CA ALA A 237 15.01 8.06 5.97
C ALA A 237 13.78 8.94 6.25
N PHE A 238 12.83 9.00 5.33
CA PHE A 238 11.61 9.80 5.44
C PHE A 238 10.72 9.40 6.63
N PHE A 239 10.81 8.16 7.13
CA PHE A 239 10.02 7.73 8.29
C PHE A 239 10.31 8.55 9.55
N LYS A 240 11.53 9.09 9.71
CA LYS A 240 11.87 9.98 10.83
C LYS A 240 10.97 11.21 10.91
N LYS A 241 10.45 11.68 9.76
CA LYS A 241 9.56 12.84 9.67
C LYS A 241 8.13 12.54 10.16
N MET A 242 7.78 11.25 10.29
CA MET A 242 6.43 10.81 10.69
C MET A 242 6.24 10.80 12.21
N GLY A 243 7.30 11.07 12.97
CA GLY A 243 7.21 11.22 14.43
C GLY A 243 6.73 12.62 14.86
N HIS A 244 6.15 12.70 16.07
CA HIS A 244 5.70 13.96 16.69
C HIS A 244 4.76 14.83 15.85
N LEU A 245 3.93 14.19 15.03
CA LEU A 245 2.87 14.88 14.28
C LEU A 245 1.75 15.32 15.25
N PRO A 246 0.95 16.35 14.89
CA PRO A 246 -0.27 16.68 15.61
C PRO A 246 -1.18 15.45 15.78
N LYS A 247 -1.90 15.36 16.89
CA LYS A 247 -2.80 14.23 17.20
C LYS A 247 -3.92 14.02 16.18
N GLU A 248 -4.22 15.03 15.38
CA GLU A 248 -5.16 15.01 14.27
C GLU A 248 -4.59 14.36 13.00
N ILE A 249 -3.27 14.04 13.00
CA ILE A 249 -2.60 13.35 11.88
C ILE A 249 -2.18 11.97 12.35
N LEU A 250 -2.75 10.94 11.73
CA LEU A 250 -2.36 9.54 11.90
C LEU A 250 -1.60 9.08 10.66
N VAL A 251 -0.46 8.43 10.86
CA VAL A 251 0.24 7.75 9.78
C VAL A 251 0.00 6.24 9.89
N CYS A 252 -0.40 5.60 8.81
CA CYS A 252 -0.59 4.16 8.70
C CYS A 252 0.29 3.60 7.59
N VAL A 253 1.34 2.88 7.95
CA VAL A 253 2.20 2.20 6.98
C VAL A 253 1.62 0.83 6.67
N CYS A 254 1.34 0.55 5.39
CA CYS A 254 0.88 -0.75 4.91
C CYS A 254 2.10 -1.56 4.41
N TYR A 255 2.64 -2.37 5.30
CA TYR A 255 3.82 -3.19 5.04
C TYR A 255 3.44 -4.56 4.48
N SER A 256 4.22 -5.08 3.54
CA SER A 256 3.94 -6.35 2.86
C SER A 256 5.20 -7.18 2.66
N LEU A 257 5.12 -8.46 2.98
CA LEU A 257 6.19 -9.43 2.69
C LEU A 257 6.11 -9.99 1.26
N SER A 258 5.06 -9.61 0.50
CA SER A 258 4.82 -10.19 -0.83
C SER A 258 5.96 -9.94 -1.81
N LYS A 259 6.62 -8.77 -1.73
CA LYS A 259 7.69 -8.38 -2.66
C LYS A 259 9.06 -8.60 -2.04
N GLY A 260 9.43 -7.87 -1.00
CA GLY A 260 10.76 -7.93 -0.37
C GLY A 260 11.17 -9.33 0.10
N PHE A 261 10.20 -10.14 0.53
CA PHE A 261 10.44 -11.53 0.95
C PHE A 261 10.02 -12.58 -0.07
N THR A 262 9.64 -12.18 -1.27
CA THR A 262 9.12 -13.06 -2.34
C THR A 262 7.98 -13.99 -1.91
N MET A 263 7.23 -13.61 -0.89
CA MET A 263 6.10 -14.38 -0.34
C MET A 263 4.77 -13.98 -1.00
N TYR A 264 4.72 -13.94 -2.32
CA TYR A 264 3.59 -13.39 -3.10
C TYR A 264 2.24 -13.99 -2.75
N GLY A 265 2.19 -15.29 -2.53
CA GLY A 265 0.97 -16.07 -2.30
C GLY A 265 0.56 -16.21 -0.83
N GLN A 266 1.44 -15.98 0.12
CA GLN A 266 1.20 -16.24 1.54
C GLN A 266 0.31 -15.17 2.21
N ARG A 267 0.16 -14.02 1.59
CA ARG A 267 -0.69 -12.91 2.03
C ARG A 267 -0.34 -12.41 3.45
N VAL A 268 0.95 -12.24 3.73
CA VAL A 268 1.48 -11.76 5.01
C VAL A 268 1.87 -10.30 4.92
N GLY A 269 1.46 -9.51 5.90
CA GLY A 269 1.77 -8.09 6.01
C GLY A 269 1.40 -7.53 7.37
N ALA A 270 1.63 -6.25 7.55
CA ALA A 270 1.26 -5.52 8.75
C ALA A 270 0.73 -4.12 8.40
N MET A 271 -0.17 -3.60 9.22
CA MET A 271 -0.49 -2.18 9.27
C MET A 271 0.14 -1.61 10.54
N ILE A 272 0.98 -0.60 10.37
CA ILE A 272 1.76 0.02 11.44
C ILE A 272 1.28 1.46 11.58
N GLY A 273 0.68 1.78 12.73
CA GLY A 273 0.20 3.14 13.06
C GLY A 273 1.24 3.90 13.88
N ILE A 274 1.41 5.18 13.56
CA ILE A 274 2.35 6.13 14.19
C ILE A 274 1.55 7.33 14.67
#